data_2e23a711d90d0d4b003f2e85fb1fcc62
#
_entry.id   2e23a711d90d0d4b003f2e85fb1fcc62
#
_cell.length_a   1.000
_cell.length_b   1.000
_cell.length_c   1.000
_cell.angle_alpha   90.00
_cell.angle_beta   90.00
_cell.angle_gamma   90.00
#
_symmetry.space_group_name_H-M   'P 1'
#
loop_
_entity.id
_entity.type
_entity.pdbx_description
1 polymer ?
#
loop_
_entity_poly.entity_id
_entity_poly.type
_entity_poly.pdbx_seq_one_letter_code
_entity_poly.pdbx_strand_id
1 'polypeptide(L)'
;EYEKGISTYLQIQATTVLLSCLLASLLYFGLSPWIFQNGQTPADKSFQLYYEDQSLEPGVRFHLFRLLFGVIDFGLLIPFALLLSSGAAGLEILAQGKVGYLPLWVCPLISFSWVGFRYLFSMIHKDHITFLEWAGKAREVDGRSVEINRSSK
;
A
#
# COMPACT_ATOMS: atom_id res chain seq x y z
N GLU A 1 -9.28 28.96 -25.43
CA GLU A 1 -8.10 28.10 -25.74
C GLU A 1 -7.12 27.99 -24.54
N TYR A 2 -6.86 29.08 -23.81
CA TYR A 2 -5.96 29.11 -22.65
C TYR A 2 -6.43 28.19 -21.50
N GLU A 3 -7.71 28.22 -21.17
CA GLU A 3 -8.30 27.35 -20.11
C GLU A 3 -8.20 25.86 -20.48
N LYS A 4 -8.38 25.49 -21.74
CA LYS A 4 -8.21 24.11 -22.20
C LYS A 4 -6.76 23.64 -22.05
N GLY A 5 -5.79 24.51 -22.31
CA GLY A 5 -4.36 24.22 -22.15
C GLY A 5 -4.00 23.93 -20.70
N ILE A 6 -4.49 24.74 -19.75
CA ILE A 6 -4.25 24.54 -18.31
C ILE A 6 -4.88 23.24 -17.84
N SER A 7 -6.13 22.97 -18.18
CA SER A 7 -6.83 21.72 -17.81
C SER A 7 -6.08 20.48 -18.31
N THR A 8 -5.62 20.50 -19.56
CA THR A 8 -4.84 19.38 -20.12
C THR A 8 -3.52 19.20 -19.39
N TYR A 9 -2.81 20.28 -19.09
CA TYR A 9 -1.54 20.23 -18.36
C TYR A 9 -1.71 19.63 -16.95
N LEU A 10 -2.71 20.10 -16.21
CA LEU A 10 -3.02 19.59 -14.87
C LEU A 10 -3.40 18.10 -14.91
N GLN A 11 -4.14 17.66 -15.90
CA GLN A 11 -4.51 16.27 -16.09
C GLN A 11 -3.30 15.38 -16.39
N ILE A 12 -2.37 15.84 -17.21
CA ILE A 12 -1.11 15.13 -17.49
C ILE A 12 -0.28 14.98 -16.22
N GLN A 13 -0.12 16.06 -15.43
CA GLN A 13 0.61 16.01 -14.17
C GLN A 13 -0.01 15.04 -13.19
N ALA A 14 -1.32 15.08 -12.96
CA ALA A 14 -2.01 14.18 -12.05
C ALA A 14 -1.85 12.70 -12.46
N THR A 15 -1.98 12.42 -13.75
CA THR A 15 -1.80 11.08 -14.30
C THR A 15 -0.34 10.61 -14.13
N THR A 16 0.63 11.47 -14.35
CA THR A 16 2.06 11.15 -14.18
C THR A 16 2.38 10.83 -12.72
N VAL A 17 1.89 11.63 -11.77
CA VAL A 17 2.07 11.39 -10.34
C VAL A 17 1.44 10.06 -9.94
N LEU A 18 0.21 9.79 -10.37
CA LEU A 18 -0.48 8.54 -10.05
C LEU A 18 0.28 7.32 -10.59
N LEU A 19 0.66 7.35 -11.86
CA LEU A 19 1.42 6.25 -12.49
C LEU A 19 2.78 6.04 -11.83
N SER A 20 3.48 7.10 -11.46
CA SER A 20 4.77 7.02 -10.76
C SER A 20 4.62 6.38 -9.38
N CYS A 21 3.59 6.75 -8.62
CA CYS A 21 3.31 6.16 -7.31
C CYS A 21 2.87 4.69 -7.43
N LEU A 22 2.06 4.34 -8.43
CA LEU A 22 1.69 2.95 -8.69
C LEU A 22 2.92 2.11 -9.05
N LEU A 23 3.77 2.62 -9.94
CA LEU A 23 5.00 1.93 -10.32
C LEU A 23 5.95 1.75 -9.13
N ALA A 24 6.16 2.80 -8.33
CA ALA A 24 6.97 2.72 -7.12
C ALA A 24 6.41 1.69 -6.12
N SER A 25 5.09 1.64 -5.95
CA SER A 25 4.42 0.66 -5.08
C SER A 25 4.59 -0.77 -5.60
N LEU A 26 4.46 -0.98 -6.90
CA LEU A 26 4.71 -2.29 -7.53
C LEU A 26 6.16 -2.74 -7.35
N LEU A 27 7.12 -1.85 -7.53
CA LEU A 27 8.54 -2.17 -7.32
C LEU A 27 8.84 -2.45 -5.84
N TYR A 28 8.30 -1.65 -4.93
CA TYR A 28 8.56 -1.79 -3.51
C TYR A 28 7.91 -3.05 -2.91
N PHE A 29 6.64 -3.31 -3.18
CA PHE A 29 5.91 -4.45 -2.60
C PHE A 29 5.96 -5.72 -3.45
N GLY A 30 6.25 -5.62 -4.74
CA GLY A 30 6.38 -6.76 -5.64
C GLY A 30 7.81 -7.24 -5.78
N LEU A 31 8.72 -6.35 -6.19
CA LEU A 31 10.09 -6.73 -6.52
C LEU A 31 10.98 -6.88 -5.29
N SER A 32 10.84 -6.01 -4.28
CA SER A 32 11.74 -6.04 -3.12
C SER A 32 11.61 -7.32 -2.28
N PRO A 33 10.42 -7.89 -2.00
CA PRO A 33 10.31 -9.17 -1.31
C PRO A 33 10.97 -10.32 -2.06
N TRP A 34 11.02 -10.22 -3.38
CA TRP A 34 11.66 -11.21 -4.24
C TRP A 34 13.18 -11.13 -4.18
N ILE A 35 13.73 -9.92 -4.16
CA ILE A 35 15.17 -9.67 -4.05
C ILE A 35 15.70 -10.09 -2.68
N PHE A 36 14.96 -9.84 -1.61
CA PHE A 36 15.38 -10.14 -0.24
C PHE A 36 15.11 -11.59 0.21
N GLN A 37 14.72 -12.48 -0.69
CA GLN A 37 14.55 -13.94 -0.53
C GLN A 37 13.60 -14.39 0.59
N ASN A 38 13.41 -13.58 1.65
CA ASN A 38 12.57 -13.92 2.82
C ASN A 38 11.18 -13.27 2.76
N GLY A 39 10.79 -12.73 1.62
CA GLY A 39 9.51 -12.04 1.48
C GLY A 39 9.40 -10.72 2.23
N GLN A 40 10.51 -10.18 2.71
CA GLN A 40 10.58 -8.93 3.46
C GLN A 40 10.69 -7.72 2.54
N THR A 41 10.08 -6.60 2.92
CA THR A 41 10.43 -5.30 2.35
C THR A 41 11.67 -4.72 3.06
N PRO A 42 12.31 -3.67 2.51
CA PRO A 42 13.39 -2.96 3.21
C PRO A 42 13.00 -2.47 4.61
N ALA A 43 11.74 -2.03 4.78
CA ALA A 43 11.22 -1.62 6.07
C ALA A 43 11.13 -2.78 7.06
N ASP A 44 10.56 -3.93 6.64
CA ASP A 44 10.48 -5.12 7.52
C ASP A 44 11.87 -5.56 7.96
N LYS A 45 12.83 -5.56 7.05
CA LYS A 45 14.21 -5.89 7.37
C LYS A 45 14.81 -4.93 8.39
N SER A 46 14.55 -3.63 8.25
CA SER A 46 15.03 -2.61 9.19
C SER A 46 14.41 -2.75 10.57
N PHE A 47 13.15 -3.16 10.65
CA PHE A 47 12.44 -3.39 11.91
C PHE A 47 12.55 -4.82 12.42
N GLN A 48 13.28 -5.70 11.74
CA GLN A 48 13.40 -7.13 12.06
C GLN A 48 12.04 -7.85 12.14
N LEU A 49 11.11 -7.47 11.29
CA LEU A 49 9.80 -8.11 11.17
C LEU A 49 9.88 -9.30 10.22
N TYR A 50 9.37 -10.43 10.65
CA TYR A 50 9.30 -11.66 9.87
C TYR A 50 7.85 -12.09 9.74
N TYR A 51 7.55 -12.74 8.63
CA TYR A 51 6.23 -13.33 8.41
C TYR A 51 6.39 -14.84 8.40
N GLU A 52 5.77 -15.51 9.37
CA GLU A 52 5.72 -16.95 9.44
C GLU A 52 4.36 -17.43 8.91
N ASP A 53 4.39 -18.26 7.88
CA ASP A 53 3.26 -19.09 7.50
C ASP A 53 3.23 -20.33 8.41
N GLN A 54 2.08 -21.01 8.48
CA GLN A 54 1.96 -22.32 9.14
C GLN A 54 2.91 -23.39 8.56
N SER A 55 3.48 -23.12 7.37
CA SER A 55 4.48 -23.95 6.65
C SER A 55 5.93 -23.42 6.71
N LEU A 56 6.25 -22.42 7.53
CA LEU A 56 7.58 -21.81 7.72
C LEU A 56 8.05 -20.84 6.61
N GLU A 57 7.40 -20.78 5.46
CA GLU A 57 7.73 -19.79 4.41
C GLU A 57 6.47 -19.06 3.96
N PRO A 58 6.50 -17.72 3.84
CA PRO A 58 5.34 -16.99 3.37
C PRO A 58 4.99 -17.41 1.94
N GLY A 59 3.82 -18.00 1.78
CA GLY A 59 3.35 -18.54 0.50
C GLY A 59 3.08 -17.45 -0.54
N VAL A 60 3.00 -17.84 -1.81
CA VAL A 60 2.66 -16.96 -2.95
C VAL A 60 1.41 -16.13 -2.69
N ARG A 61 0.43 -16.69 -1.97
CA ARG A 61 -0.81 -16.01 -1.59
C ARG A 61 -0.53 -14.77 -0.73
N PHE A 62 0.33 -14.88 0.28
CA PHE A 62 0.71 -13.75 1.13
C PHE A 62 1.35 -12.63 0.31
N HIS A 63 2.28 -12.95 -0.58
CA HIS A 63 2.95 -11.96 -1.43
C HIS A 63 1.97 -11.25 -2.37
N LEU A 64 1.00 -11.97 -2.93
CA LEU A 64 -0.04 -11.37 -3.78
C LEU A 64 -0.93 -10.40 -2.99
N PHE A 65 -1.40 -10.78 -1.81
CA PHE A 65 -2.19 -9.88 -0.97
C PHE A 65 -1.39 -8.67 -0.50
N ARG A 66 -0.13 -8.87 -0.15
CA ARG A 66 0.77 -7.79 0.26
C ARG A 66 1.02 -6.81 -0.87
N LEU A 67 1.26 -7.31 -2.09
CA LEU A 67 1.39 -6.47 -3.27
C LEU A 67 0.11 -5.68 -3.53
N LEU A 68 -1.04 -6.34 -3.52
CA LEU A 68 -2.34 -5.70 -3.73
C LEU A 68 -2.59 -4.59 -2.69
N PHE A 69 -2.34 -4.86 -1.41
CA PHE A 69 -2.53 -3.90 -0.33
C PHE A 69 -1.54 -2.75 -0.43
N GLY A 70 -0.28 -3.03 -0.75
CA GLY A 70 0.73 -2.01 -0.96
C GLY A 70 0.36 -1.07 -2.12
N VAL A 71 -0.16 -1.60 -3.21
CA VAL A 71 -0.63 -0.80 -4.34
C VAL A 71 -1.84 0.07 -3.95
N ILE A 72 -2.80 -0.46 -3.20
CA ILE A 72 -3.96 0.31 -2.75
C ILE A 72 -3.55 1.37 -1.73
N ASP A 73 -2.77 1.01 -0.71
CA ASP A 73 -2.38 1.92 0.37
C ASP A 73 -1.45 3.02 -0.12
N PHE A 74 -0.40 2.68 -0.85
CA PHE A 74 0.64 3.63 -1.25
C PHE A 74 0.43 4.16 -2.66
N GLY A 75 0.00 3.32 -3.58
CA GLY A 75 -0.19 3.71 -4.98
C GLY A 75 -1.38 4.65 -5.20
N LEU A 76 -2.40 4.61 -4.35
CA LEU A 76 -3.56 5.48 -4.43
C LEU A 76 -3.56 6.59 -3.36
N LEU A 77 -3.12 6.29 -2.14
CA LEU A 77 -3.16 7.25 -1.03
C LEU A 77 -2.09 8.33 -1.13
N ILE A 78 -0.87 7.98 -1.53
CA ILE A 78 0.23 8.94 -1.65
C ILE A 78 -0.04 10.02 -2.71
N PRO A 79 -0.49 9.70 -3.93
CA PRO A 79 -0.86 10.71 -4.90
C PRO A 79 -1.92 11.68 -4.39
N PHE A 80 -2.90 11.16 -3.65
CA PHE A 80 -3.92 11.99 -3.02
C PHE A 80 -3.34 12.93 -1.97
N ALA A 81 -2.46 12.45 -1.09
CA ALA A 81 -1.79 13.28 -0.10
C ALA A 81 -0.92 14.37 -0.75
N LEU A 82 -0.23 14.04 -1.83
CA LEU A 82 0.57 15.00 -2.61
C LEU A 82 -0.31 16.07 -3.26
N LEU A 83 -1.45 15.69 -3.82
CA LEU A 83 -2.40 16.64 -4.40
C LEU A 83 -2.99 17.56 -3.33
N LEU A 84 -3.36 17.04 -2.16
CA LEU A 84 -3.83 17.86 -1.05
C LEU A 84 -2.77 18.84 -0.55
N SER A 85 -1.52 18.42 -0.47
CA SER A 85 -0.41 19.29 -0.03
C SER A 85 -0.16 20.45 -1.00
N SER A 86 -0.58 20.34 -2.25
CA SER A 86 -0.50 21.40 -3.25
C SER A 86 -1.58 22.51 -3.09
N GLY A 87 -2.41 22.43 -2.07
CA GLY A 87 -3.44 23.43 -1.75
C GLY A 87 -4.57 23.50 -2.78
N ALA A 88 -5.01 24.72 -3.11
CA ALA A 88 -6.17 24.95 -3.99
C ALA A 88 -6.00 24.32 -5.37
N ALA A 89 -4.80 24.38 -5.96
CA ALA A 89 -4.52 23.77 -7.25
C ALA A 89 -4.67 22.24 -7.23
N GLY A 90 -4.22 21.60 -6.16
CA GLY A 90 -4.37 20.15 -5.98
C GLY A 90 -5.82 19.74 -5.80
N LEU A 91 -6.62 20.54 -5.08
CA LEU A 91 -8.06 20.29 -4.94
C LEU A 91 -8.81 20.42 -6.27
N GLU A 92 -8.43 21.40 -7.09
CA GLU A 92 -9.00 21.57 -8.43
C GLU A 92 -8.68 20.38 -9.33
N ILE A 93 -7.42 19.91 -9.33
CA ILE A 93 -7.00 18.71 -10.05
C ILE A 93 -7.82 17.50 -9.59
N LEU A 94 -8.04 17.36 -8.29
CA LEU A 94 -8.78 16.25 -7.71
C LEU A 94 -10.26 16.26 -8.11
N ALA A 95 -10.87 17.47 -8.12
CA ALA A 95 -12.28 17.65 -8.46
C ALA A 95 -12.57 17.46 -9.96
N GLN A 96 -11.69 17.94 -10.82
CA GLN A 96 -11.90 17.96 -12.27
C GLN A 96 -11.11 16.88 -13.02
N GLY A 97 -10.04 16.35 -12.40
CA GLY A 97 -9.15 15.38 -13.02
C GLY A 97 -9.80 14.02 -13.25
N LYS A 98 -9.37 13.37 -14.31
CA LYS A 98 -9.81 12.02 -14.69
C LYS A 98 -8.60 11.20 -15.12
N VAL A 99 -8.62 9.91 -14.81
CA VAL A 99 -7.70 8.92 -15.37
C VAL A 99 -8.53 7.97 -16.23
N GLY A 100 -8.46 8.14 -17.54
CA GLY A 100 -9.37 7.50 -18.46
C GLY A 100 -10.82 7.97 -18.21
N TYR A 101 -11.69 7.05 -17.85
CA TYR A 101 -13.10 7.34 -17.52
C TYR A 101 -13.35 7.57 -16.02
N LEU A 102 -12.35 7.31 -15.17
CA LEU A 102 -12.51 7.38 -13.71
C LEU A 102 -12.15 8.79 -13.21
N PRO A 103 -13.04 9.44 -12.44
CA PRO A 103 -12.71 10.68 -11.74
C PRO A 103 -11.60 10.44 -10.69
N LEU A 104 -10.65 11.36 -10.56
CA LEU A 104 -9.53 11.23 -9.61
C LEU A 104 -9.96 11.16 -8.15
N TRP A 105 -11.09 11.79 -7.78
CA TRP A 105 -11.61 11.73 -6.40
C TRP A 105 -12.06 10.32 -5.97
N VAL A 106 -12.26 9.40 -6.91
CA VAL A 106 -12.58 7.99 -6.60
C VAL A 106 -11.40 7.28 -5.94
N CYS A 107 -10.17 7.64 -6.30
CA CYS A 107 -8.96 7.03 -5.73
C CYS A 107 -8.86 7.19 -4.20
N PRO A 108 -8.98 8.41 -3.63
CA PRO A 108 -8.98 8.57 -2.18
C PRO A 108 -10.18 7.90 -1.52
N LEU A 109 -11.35 7.91 -2.16
CA LEU A 109 -12.53 7.22 -1.61
C LEU A 109 -12.28 5.72 -1.44
N ILE A 110 -11.71 5.07 -2.44
CA ILE A 110 -11.33 3.65 -2.37
C ILE A 110 -10.29 3.43 -1.25
N SER A 111 -9.26 4.27 -1.18
CA SER A 111 -8.20 4.14 -0.19
C SER A 111 -8.72 4.31 1.23
N PHE A 112 -9.52 5.33 1.50
CA PHE A 112 -10.11 5.55 2.84
C PHE A 112 -11.07 4.45 3.25
N SER A 113 -11.93 3.99 2.32
CA SER A 113 -12.84 2.87 2.58
C SER A 113 -12.06 1.60 2.89
N TRP A 114 -10.96 1.36 2.19
CA TRP A 114 -10.08 0.22 2.39
C TRP A 114 -9.35 0.27 3.76
N VAL A 115 -8.76 1.43 4.10
CA VAL A 115 -8.10 1.61 5.40
C VAL A 115 -9.11 1.45 6.54
N GLY A 116 -10.30 2.06 6.41
CA GLY A 116 -11.39 1.92 7.38
C GLY A 116 -11.82 0.46 7.55
N PHE A 117 -11.98 -0.28 6.46
CA PHE A 117 -12.31 -1.70 6.49
C PHE A 117 -11.24 -2.52 7.23
N ARG A 118 -9.96 -2.31 6.93
CA ARG A 118 -8.85 -3.03 7.59
C ARG A 118 -8.81 -2.76 9.09
N TYR A 119 -9.03 -1.52 9.48
CA TYR A 119 -9.07 -1.13 10.89
C TYR A 119 -10.24 -1.80 11.62
N LEU A 120 -11.45 -1.74 11.05
CA LEU A 120 -12.63 -2.39 11.61
C LEU A 120 -12.46 -3.90 11.69
N PHE A 121 -11.87 -4.52 10.65
CA PHE A 121 -11.58 -5.96 10.66
C PHE A 121 -10.68 -6.35 11.84
N SER A 122 -9.59 -5.62 12.05
CA SER A 122 -8.67 -5.89 13.16
C SER A 122 -9.32 -5.70 14.55
N MET A 123 -10.28 -4.76 14.67
CA MET A 123 -11.01 -4.56 15.92
C MET A 123 -12.03 -5.67 16.22
N ILE A 124 -12.69 -6.19 15.17
CA ILE A 124 -13.78 -7.18 15.32
C ILE A 124 -13.22 -8.60 15.41
N HIS A 125 -12.07 -8.86 14.80
CA HIS A 125 -11.48 -10.21 14.79
C HIS A 125 -11.00 -10.59 16.19
N LYS A 126 -11.37 -11.79 16.64
CA LYS A 126 -11.10 -12.27 18.01
C LYS A 126 -9.62 -12.26 18.40
N ASP A 127 -8.73 -12.54 17.45
CA ASP A 127 -7.29 -12.62 17.69
C ASP A 127 -6.56 -11.30 17.39
N HIS A 128 -7.30 -10.22 17.10
CA HIS A 128 -6.77 -8.90 16.72
C HIS A 128 -5.75 -8.93 15.59
N ILE A 129 -5.83 -9.93 14.73
CA ILE A 129 -4.95 -10.06 13.55
C ILE A 129 -5.34 -9.07 12.46
N THR A 130 -4.35 -8.66 11.68
CA THR A 130 -4.61 -7.80 10.53
C THR A 130 -5.29 -8.56 9.40
N PHE A 131 -6.03 -7.83 8.54
CA PHE A 131 -6.65 -8.45 7.37
C PHE A 131 -5.61 -9.10 6.43
N LEU A 132 -4.40 -8.54 6.36
CA LEU A 132 -3.30 -9.11 5.59
C LEU A 132 -2.87 -10.47 6.13
N GLU A 133 -2.68 -10.60 7.44
CA GLU A 133 -2.31 -11.85 8.10
C GLU A 133 -3.39 -12.91 7.90
N TRP A 134 -4.66 -12.52 8.08
CA TRP A 134 -5.78 -13.42 7.88
C TRP A 134 -5.89 -13.90 6.42
N ALA A 135 -5.88 -12.97 5.46
CA ALA A 135 -6.00 -13.29 4.04
C ALA A 135 -4.78 -14.03 3.50
N GLY A 136 -3.59 -13.65 3.95
CA GLY A 136 -2.32 -14.25 3.56
C GLY A 136 -2.01 -15.57 4.26
N LYS A 137 -2.71 -15.87 5.35
CA LYS A 137 -2.43 -17.00 6.24
C LYS A 137 -1.00 -16.98 6.81
N ALA A 138 -0.45 -15.80 7.00
CA ALA A 138 0.86 -15.58 7.58
C ALA A 138 0.73 -14.69 8.81
N ARG A 139 1.54 -14.94 9.83
CA ARG A 139 1.58 -14.15 11.06
C ARG A 139 2.84 -13.30 11.08
N GLU A 140 2.70 -12.05 11.47
CA GLU A 140 3.83 -11.18 11.72
C GLU A 140 4.50 -11.55 13.05
N VAL A 141 5.80 -11.77 13.03
CA VAL A 141 6.60 -12.15 14.19
C VAL A 141 7.76 -11.16 14.35
N ASP A 142 7.92 -10.62 15.55
CA ASP A 142 9.10 -9.82 15.89
C ASP A 142 10.32 -10.74 16.05
N GLY A 143 11.33 -10.55 15.21
CA GLY A 143 12.56 -11.35 15.23
C GLY A 143 13.31 -11.30 16.55
N ARG A 144 13.17 -10.22 17.31
CA ARG A 144 13.76 -10.09 18.65
C ARG A 144 13.19 -11.11 19.64
N SER A 145 11.89 -11.40 19.54
CA SER A 145 11.24 -12.40 20.40
C SER A 145 11.65 -13.83 20.07
N VAL A 146 12.00 -14.08 18.81
CA VAL A 146 12.46 -15.40 18.34
C VAL A 146 13.89 -15.71 18.83
N GLU A 147 14.77 -14.71 18.81
CA GLU A 147 16.15 -14.87 19.33
C GLU A 147 16.18 -15.14 20.83
N ILE A 148 15.34 -14.47 21.63
CA ILE A 148 15.23 -14.68 23.07
C ILE A 148 14.81 -16.13 23.37
N ASN A 149 13.85 -16.67 22.62
CA ASN A 149 13.38 -18.04 22.79
C ASN A 149 14.40 -19.12 22.35
N ARG A 150 15.32 -18.79 21.41
CA ARG A 150 16.40 -19.68 21.00
C ARG A 150 17.57 -19.71 21.98
N SER A 151 17.85 -18.59 22.64
CA SER A 151 18.93 -18.49 23.64
C SER A 151 18.57 -19.09 24.99
N SER A 152 17.27 -19.37 25.24
CA SER A 152 16.76 -19.96 26.49
C SER A 152 16.59 -21.49 26.43
N LYS A 153 16.94 -22.14 25.33
CA LYS A 153 16.97 -23.59 25.14
C LYS A 153 18.41 -24.10 25.05
#